data_addf94a6cc0d262d62a3f15f813e88c6
#
_entry.id   addf94a6cc0d262d62a3f15f813e88c6
#
_cell.length_a   1.000
_cell.length_b   1.000
_cell.length_c   1.000
_cell.angle_alpha   90.00
_cell.angle_beta   90.00
_cell.angle_gamma   90.00
#
_symmetry.space_group_name_H-M   'P 1'
#
loop_
_entity.id
_entity.type
_entity.pdbx_description
1 polymer ?
#
loop_
_entity_poly.entity_id
_entity_poly.type
_entity_poly.pdbx_seq_one_letter_code
_entity_poly.pdbx_strand_id
1 'polypeptide(L)'
;MLSKHVSSSTDQFVPVFLHLFLCRAGYGRAVTCAPGIWRCLSRRFPELETDMSLLELEFAREAHPVDVIEHVANSNDWTFERTGDDEIAISVAGNWTDYHISFSWMEDFEALHLACAFDIKVAEPRVNEVMRLLSLINEKLLMGHFDLWQQEGAIMYRQSLLLAGGAEPTSRQVEVLLSAALEACENYFQAFQFVVWSGVSAREALESVLFETVGRA
;
A
#
# COMPACT_ATOMS: atom_id res chain seq x y z
N MET A 1 -29.03 35.08 10.04
CA MET A 1 -28.75 33.74 10.58
C MET A 1 -28.98 32.74 9.46
N LEU A 2 -27.96 32.39 8.70
CA LEU A 2 -27.99 31.37 7.65
C LEU A 2 -26.77 30.50 7.88
N SER A 3 -27.01 29.35 8.53
CA SER A 3 -26.01 28.29 8.74
C SER A 3 -25.77 27.60 7.41
N LYS A 4 -24.58 27.73 6.83
CA LYS A 4 -24.14 26.94 5.70
C LYS A 4 -23.60 25.61 6.25
N HIS A 5 -24.33 24.52 6.06
CA HIS A 5 -23.81 23.17 6.13
C HIS A 5 -22.81 22.99 4.98
N VAL A 6 -21.53 22.92 5.30
CA VAL A 6 -20.51 22.37 4.43
C VAL A 6 -20.58 20.85 4.62
N SER A 7 -21.22 20.17 3.68
CA SER A 7 -21.18 18.73 3.56
C SER A 7 -19.76 18.33 3.12
N SER A 8 -18.98 17.77 4.02
CA SER A 8 -17.67 17.22 3.67
C SER A 8 -17.87 15.94 2.86
N SER A 9 -17.35 15.97 1.65
CA SER A 9 -17.41 14.87 0.67
C SER A 9 -16.46 13.70 1.00
N THR A 10 -15.90 13.67 2.20
CA THR A 10 -14.84 12.74 2.62
C THR A 10 -15.36 11.37 3.07
N ASP A 11 -16.64 11.27 3.45
CA ASP A 11 -17.18 10.05 4.08
C ASP A 11 -17.48 8.89 3.10
N GLN A 12 -17.33 9.07 1.78
CA GLN A 12 -17.68 8.03 0.81
C GLN A 12 -16.49 7.26 0.23
N PHE A 13 -15.24 7.69 0.48
CA PHE A 13 -14.07 7.10 -0.17
C PHE A 13 -13.48 5.90 0.56
N VAL A 14 -13.50 5.88 1.88
CA VAL A 14 -12.85 4.85 2.70
C VAL A 14 -13.49 3.45 2.53
N PRO A 15 -14.82 3.28 2.57
CA PRO A 15 -15.42 1.95 2.50
C PRO A 15 -15.32 1.30 1.11
N VAL A 16 -15.26 2.09 0.03
CA VAL A 16 -15.17 1.55 -1.33
C VAL A 16 -13.78 1.01 -1.65
N PHE A 17 -12.74 1.65 -1.13
CA PHE A 17 -11.35 1.22 -1.33
C PHE A 17 -11.05 -0.11 -0.64
N LEU A 18 -11.53 -0.26 0.57
CA LEU A 18 -11.35 -1.47 1.37
C LEU A 18 -12.06 -2.67 0.73
N HIS A 19 -13.29 -2.49 0.26
CA HIS A 19 -14.07 -3.54 -0.38
C HIS A 19 -13.47 -3.98 -1.74
N LEU A 20 -12.82 -3.08 -2.48
CA LEU A 20 -12.15 -3.39 -3.75
C LEU A 20 -10.86 -4.19 -3.55
N PHE A 21 -10.16 -3.97 -2.44
CA PHE A 21 -8.95 -4.73 -2.10
C PHE A 21 -9.29 -6.20 -1.84
N LEU A 22 -10.34 -6.48 -1.08
CA LEU A 22 -10.79 -7.84 -0.74
C LEU A 22 -11.41 -8.58 -1.93
N CYS A 23 -12.15 -7.91 -2.80
CA CYS A 23 -12.72 -8.55 -3.99
C CYS A 23 -11.68 -8.95 -5.03
N ARG A 24 -10.50 -8.35 -5.06
CA ARG A 24 -9.47 -8.64 -6.06
C ARG A 24 -8.37 -9.56 -5.56
N ALA A 25 -8.19 -9.70 -4.26
CA ALA A 25 -7.43 -10.79 -3.64
C ALA A 25 -8.16 -12.13 -3.74
N GLY A 26 -9.11 -12.26 -4.69
CA GLY A 26 -9.89 -13.46 -5.00
C GLY A 26 -9.02 -14.66 -5.39
N TYR A 27 -8.31 -15.20 -4.43
CA TYR A 27 -7.74 -16.54 -4.44
C TYR A 27 -8.85 -17.57 -4.26
N GLY A 28 -9.71 -17.65 -5.26
CA GLY A 28 -10.83 -18.60 -5.26
C GLY A 28 -11.26 -19.07 -6.63
N ARG A 29 -10.39 -19.01 -7.67
CA ARG A 29 -10.57 -19.77 -8.91
C ARG A 29 -9.22 -20.11 -9.53
N ALA A 30 -9.00 -21.41 -9.69
CA ALA A 30 -7.88 -21.98 -10.41
C ALA A 30 -7.68 -21.28 -11.76
N VAL A 31 -6.57 -20.53 -11.88
CA VAL A 31 -6.10 -20.06 -13.17
C VAL A 31 -5.57 -21.29 -13.90
N THR A 32 -6.32 -21.79 -14.86
CA THR A 32 -5.84 -22.80 -15.81
C THR A 32 -4.79 -22.15 -16.69
N CYS A 33 -3.53 -22.22 -16.28
CA CYS A 33 -2.41 -21.92 -17.12
C CYS A 33 -2.32 -22.94 -18.25
N ALA A 34 -2.22 -22.44 -19.49
CA ALA A 34 -2.03 -23.26 -20.68
C ALA A 34 -0.85 -24.22 -20.52
N PRO A 35 -0.95 -25.49 -20.98
CA PRO A 35 0.08 -26.48 -20.80
C PRO A 35 1.22 -26.23 -21.82
N GLY A 36 2.31 -25.63 -21.41
CA GLY A 36 3.44 -25.46 -22.30
C GLY A 36 4.75 -24.90 -21.73
N ILE A 37 4.74 -24.17 -20.65
CA ILE A 37 5.93 -23.43 -20.21
C ILE A 37 6.68 -24.08 -19.02
N TRP A 38 6.13 -25.09 -18.37
CA TRP A 38 6.71 -25.73 -17.19
C TRP A 38 7.50 -27.01 -17.43
N ARG A 39 7.89 -27.32 -18.68
CA ARG A 39 8.62 -28.56 -18.98
C ARG A 39 10.13 -28.51 -18.80
N CYS A 40 10.72 -27.43 -18.35
CA CYS A 40 12.19 -27.28 -18.29
C CYS A 40 12.82 -27.35 -16.89
N LEU A 41 12.08 -27.54 -15.81
CA LEU A 41 12.64 -27.59 -14.44
C LEU A 41 12.37 -28.88 -13.67
N SER A 42 11.88 -29.94 -14.32
CA SER A 42 11.80 -31.26 -13.66
C SER A 42 13.14 -32.02 -13.76
N ARG A 43 14.21 -31.44 -13.22
CA ARG A 43 15.34 -32.27 -12.81
C ARG A 43 14.99 -32.91 -11.49
N ARG A 44 14.76 -34.22 -11.55
CA ARG A 44 14.63 -35.13 -10.43
C ARG A 44 15.67 -34.83 -9.35
N PHE A 45 15.24 -34.25 -8.22
CA PHE A 45 15.97 -34.40 -6.98
C PHE A 45 15.66 -35.79 -6.45
N PRO A 46 16.66 -36.56 -6.01
CA PRO A 46 16.38 -37.83 -5.35
C PRO A 46 15.54 -37.53 -4.10
N GLU A 47 14.44 -38.27 -3.96
CA GLU A 47 13.65 -38.28 -2.73
C GLU A 47 14.56 -38.76 -1.59
N LEU A 48 15.09 -37.80 -0.83
CA LEU A 48 15.54 -38.07 0.51
C LEU A 48 14.26 -38.16 1.35
N GLU A 49 13.78 -39.39 1.54
CA GLU A 49 12.86 -39.71 2.65
C GLU A 49 13.61 -39.42 3.96
N THR A 50 13.68 -38.19 4.35
CA THR A 50 13.86 -37.82 5.73
C THR A 50 12.46 -37.67 6.31
N ASP A 51 12.04 -38.69 7.06
CA ASP A 51 10.98 -38.60 8.05
C ASP A 51 11.40 -37.56 9.12
N MET A 52 11.44 -36.32 8.73
CA MET A 52 11.39 -35.18 9.63
C MET A 52 9.92 -34.76 9.66
N SER A 53 9.17 -35.36 10.55
CA SER A 53 8.02 -34.75 11.16
C SER A 53 8.52 -33.43 11.77
N LEU A 54 8.59 -32.39 10.93
CA LEU A 54 8.62 -31.01 11.40
C LEU A 54 7.30 -30.89 12.17
N LEU A 55 7.39 -30.93 13.50
CA LEU A 55 6.37 -30.37 14.35
C LEU A 55 6.15 -28.96 13.79
N GLU A 56 5.06 -28.75 13.05
CA GLU A 56 4.51 -27.45 12.80
C GLU A 56 4.14 -26.91 14.18
N LEU A 57 5.12 -26.26 14.81
CA LEU A 57 4.86 -25.43 15.95
C LEU A 57 4.01 -24.29 15.38
N GLU A 58 2.70 -24.41 15.49
CA GLU A 58 1.81 -23.27 15.37
C GLU A 58 2.22 -22.27 16.44
N PHE A 59 3.05 -21.31 16.05
CA PHE A 59 3.36 -20.17 16.89
C PHE A 59 2.12 -19.26 16.91
N ALA A 60 1.26 -19.50 17.92
CA ALA A 60 0.17 -18.58 18.19
C ALA A 60 0.76 -17.22 18.57
N ARG A 61 0.39 -16.16 17.84
CA ARG A 61 0.75 -14.78 18.21
C ARG A 61 0.02 -14.39 19.49
N GLU A 62 0.72 -13.72 20.41
CA GLU A 62 0.11 -13.21 21.64
C GLU A 62 -0.83 -12.03 21.34
N ALA A 63 -0.47 -11.17 20.36
CA ALA A 63 -1.25 -10.01 19.96
C ALA A 63 -1.55 -10.02 18.45
N HIS A 64 -2.74 -9.56 18.09
CA HIS A 64 -3.08 -9.39 16.69
C HIS A 64 -2.27 -8.23 16.07
N PRO A 65 -1.70 -8.38 14.85
CA PRO A 65 -0.86 -7.34 14.24
C PRO A 65 -1.56 -5.97 14.12
N VAL A 66 -2.86 -5.95 13.90
CA VAL A 66 -3.66 -4.72 13.79
C VAL A 66 -3.78 -4.00 15.14
N ASP A 67 -3.75 -4.71 16.27
CA ASP A 67 -3.81 -4.11 17.61
C ASP A 67 -2.56 -3.25 17.90
N VAL A 68 -1.41 -3.66 17.36
CA VAL A 68 -0.17 -2.87 17.47
C VAL A 68 -0.29 -1.56 16.69
N ILE A 69 -0.95 -1.58 15.52
CA ILE A 69 -1.18 -0.38 14.71
C ILE A 69 -2.14 0.56 15.43
N GLU A 70 -3.22 0.04 16.01
CA GLU A 70 -4.17 0.81 16.80
C GLU A 70 -3.47 1.49 17.98
N HIS A 71 -2.57 0.76 18.67
CA HIS A 71 -1.77 1.33 19.75
C HIS A 71 -0.87 2.48 19.28
N VAL A 72 -0.20 2.33 18.13
CA VAL A 72 0.64 3.37 17.53
C VAL A 72 -0.20 4.58 17.13
N ALA A 73 -1.36 4.38 16.51
CA ALA A 73 -2.26 5.45 16.12
C ALA A 73 -2.75 6.25 17.34
N ASN A 74 -3.17 5.57 18.40
CA ASN A 74 -3.56 6.19 19.66
C ASN A 74 -2.40 6.98 20.30
N SER A 75 -1.17 6.44 20.25
CA SER A 75 0.00 7.10 20.87
C SER A 75 0.42 8.38 20.14
N ASN A 76 0.03 8.53 18.87
CA ASN A 76 0.33 9.70 18.05
C ASN A 76 -0.88 10.62 17.85
N ASP A 77 -1.99 10.39 18.55
CA ASP A 77 -3.25 11.14 18.43
C ASP A 77 -3.80 11.19 16.98
N TRP A 78 -3.56 10.14 16.18
CA TRP A 78 -4.09 10.04 14.83
C TRP A 78 -5.53 9.54 14.83
N THR A 79 -6.33 10.08 13.92
CA THR A 79 -7.69 9.58 13.71
C THR A 79 -7.61 8.24 12.98
N PHE A 80 -8.27 7.23 13.54
CA PHE A 80 -8.34 5.91 12.91
C PHE A 80 -9.75 5.33 13.00
N GLU A 81 -10.03 4.40 12.10
CA GLU A 81 -11.25 3.61 12.07
C GLU A 81 -10.87 2.13 11.86
N ARG A 82 -11.33 1.25 12.75
CA ARG A 82 -11.17 -0.19 12.59
C ARG A 82 -12.40 -0.75 11.88
N THR A 83 -12.21 -1.26 10.66
CA THR A 83 -13.30 -1.74 9.80
C THR A 83 -13.60 -3.22 10.02
N GLY A 84 -12.68 -3.94 10.64
CA GLY A 84 -12.79 -5.37 10.95
C GLY A 84 -11.67 -5.81 11.89
N ASP A 85 -11.60 -7.10 12.15
CA ASP A 85 -10.52 -7.66 12.98
C ASP A 85 -9.16 -7.50 12.30
N ASP A 86 -9.12 -7.65 10.98
CA ASP A 86 -7.91 -7.65 10.16
C ASP A 86 -7.59 -6.31 9.51
N GLU A 87 -8.41 -5.26 9.73
CA GLU A 87 -8.28 -4.02 8.98
C GLU A 87 -8.46 -2.77 9.83
N ILE A 88 -7.56 -1.81 9.61
CA ILE A 88 -7.61 -0.49 10.23
C ILE A 88 -7.21 0.59 9.21
N ALA A 89 -7.94 1.68 9.19
CA ALA A 89 -7.63 2.86 8.39
C ALA A 89 -7.22 4.02 9.30
N ILE A 90 -6.15 4.73 8.92
CA ILE A 90 -5.61 5.88 9.65
C ILE A 90 -5.64 7.09 8.72
N SER A 91 -6.07 8.24 9.23
CA SER A 91 -6.00 9.50 8.51
C SER A 91 -4.91 10.38 9.13
N VAL A 92 -3.97 10.83 8.29
CA VAL A 92 -2.87 11.69 8.71
C VAL A 92 -2.88 12.95 7.86
N ALA A 93 -2.91 14.12 8.50
CA ALA A 93 -2.81 15.39 7.80
C ALA A 93 -1.38 15.56 7.24
N GLY A 94 -1.28 15.83 5.94
CA GLY A 94 -0.03 16.10 5.26
C GLY A 94 0.09 17.56 4.81
N ASN A 95 1.20 17.88 4.12
CA ASN A 95 1.41 19.25 3.60
C ASN A 95 0.56 19.54 2.36
N TRP A 96 0.25 18.51 1.56
CA TRP A 96 -0.45 18.65 0.29
C TRP A 96 -1.92 18.21 0.36
N THR A 97 -2.18 17.20 1.18
CA THR A 97 -3.50 16.60 1.35
C THR A 97 -3.54 15.79 2.65
N ASP A 98 -4.73 15.37 3.05
CA ASP A 98 -4.88 14.36 4.08
C ASP A 98 -4.61 12.98 3.44
N TYR A 99 -3.74 12.19 4.07
CA TYR A 99 -3.40 10.84 3.60
C TYR A 99 -4.24 9.81 4.32
N HIS A 100 -4.88 8.93 3.56
CA HIS A 100 -5.64 7.81 4.07
C HIS A 100 -4.82 6.53 3.90
N ILE A 101 -4.40 5.98 5.02
CA ILE A 101 -3.53 4.81 5.08
C ILE A 101 -4.35 3.64 5.62
N SER A 102 -4.47 2.58 4.85
CA SER A 102 -5.08 1.33 5.29
C SER A 102 -4.02 0.30 5.61
N PHE A 103 -4.22 -0.43 6.69
CA PHE A 103 -3.49 -1.65 6.99
C PHE A 103 -4.45 -2.83 6.94
N SER A 104 -3.99 -3.93 6.33
CA SER A 104 -4.73 -5.18 6.27
C SER A 104 -3.81 -6.33 6.68
N TRP A 105 -4.26 -7.15 7.61
CA TRP A 105 -3.61 -8.39 7.96
C TRP A 105 -3.99 -9.47 6.93
N MET A 106 -3.00 -10.04 6.28
CA MET A 106 -3.15 -11.09 5.27
C MET A 106 -2.72 -12.42 5.90
N GLU A 107 -3.67 -13.12 6.51
CA GLU A 107 -3.42 -14.35 7.28
C GLU A 107 -2.70 -15.43 6.47
N ASP A 108 -3.16 -15.70 5.24
CA ASP A 108 -2.55 -16.70 4.34
C ASP A 108 -1.07 -16.45 4.04
N PHE A 109 -0.61 -15.21 4.13
CA PHE A 109 0.76 -14.80 3.85
C PHE A 109 1.53 -14.43 5.12
N GLU A 110 0.87 -14.42 6.26
CA GLU A 110 1.41 -13.88 7.51
C GLU A 110 2.06 -12.52 7.29
N ALA A 111 1.38 -11.62 6.58
CA ALA A 111 1.90 -10.33 6.18
C ALA A 111 0.94 -9.20 6.54
N LEU A 112 1.49 -8.13 7.09
CA LEU A 112 0.79 -6.87 7.28
C LEU A 112 1.00 -6.01 6.04
N HIS A 113 -0.07 -5.72 5.31
CA HIS A 113 -0.05 -4.90 4.11
C HIS A 113 -0.48 -3.48 4.43
N LEU A 114 0.30 -2.49 3.96
CA LEU A 114 -0.02 -1.07 4.01
C LEU A 114 -0.34 -0.58 2.59
N ALA A 115 -1.41 0.19 2.46
CA ALA A 115 -1.72 0.97 1.27
C ALA A 115 -2.08 2.42 1.65
N CYS A 116 -1.48 3.38 0.95
CA CYS A 116 -1.81 4.79 1.07
C CYS A 116 -2.30 5.30 -0.28
N ALA A 117 -3.56 5.66 -0.38
CA ALA A 117 -4.18 6.13 -1.61
C ALA A 117 -4.15 7.67 -1.68
N PHE A 118 -4.01 8.17 -2.91
CA PHE A 118 -4.12 9.59 -3.21
C PHE A 118 -5.53 9.95 -3.68
N ASP A 119 -5.99 11.12 -3.30
CA ASP A 119 -7.21 11.71 -3.90
C ASP A 119 -6.88 12.36 -5.26
N ILE A 120 -6.22 11.58 -6.12
CA ILE A 120 -5.91 11.97 -7.51
C ILE A 120 -6.49 10.90 -8.43
N LYS A 121 -7.45 11.30 -9.26
CA LYS A 121 -8.04 10.40 -10.25
C LYS A 121 -7.37 10.57 -11.60
N VAL A 122 -6.77 9.49 -12.09
CA VAL A 122 -6.09 9.44 -13.38
C VAL A 122 -7.08 9.13 -14.48
N ALA A 123 -7.27 10.08 -15.39
CA ALA A 123 -8.08 9.87 -16.60
C ALA A 123 -7.31 9.01 -17.62
N GLU A 124 -8.05 8.23 -18.44
CA GLU A 124 -7.49 7.31 -19.44
C GLU A 124 -6.37 7.92 -20.31
N PRO A 125 -6.47 9.15 -20.84
CA PRO A 125 -5.40 9.75 -21.65
C PRO A 125 -4.07 9.98 -20.88
N ARG A 126 -4.11 9.98 -19.54
CA ARG A 126 -2.93 10.22 -18.69
C ARG A 126 -2.29 8.94 -18.16
N VAL A 127 -2.95 7.81 -18.28
CA VAL A 127 -2.49 6.51 -17.75
C VAL A 127 -1.06 6.20 -18.19
N ASN A 128 -0.75 6.33 -19.47
CA ASN A 128 0.59 6.00 -19.97
C ASN A 128 1.69 6.88 -19.38
N GLU A 129 1.40 8.17 -19.17
CA GLU A 129 2.39 9.08 -18.61
C GLU A 129 2.54 8.88 -17.11
N VAL A 130 1.45 8.59 -16.40
CA VAL A 130 1.50 8.19 -14.99
C VAL A 130 2.29 6.89 -14.82
N MET A 131 2.10 5.88 -15.67
CA MET A 131 2.88 4.63 -15.62
C MET A 131 4.39 4.87 -15.82
N ARG A 132 4.78 5.82 -16.68
CA ARG A 132 6.18 6.23 -16.83
C ARG A 132 6.70 6.91 -15.57
N LEU A 133 5.89 7.80 -14.96
CA LEU A 133 6.24 8.46 -13.72
C LEU A 133 6.43 7.44 -12.59
N LEU A 134 5.52 6.47 -12.45
CA LEU A 134 5.64 5.36 -11.49
C LEU A 134 6.96 4.61 -11.65
N SER A 135 7.33 4.27 -12.88
CA SER A 135 8.60 3.58 -13.16
C SER A 135 9.82 4.38 -12.70
N LEU A 136 9.83 5.70 -12.97
CA LEU A 136 10.93 6.59 -12.58
C LEU A 136 11.01 6.80 -11.06
N ILE A 137 9.87 6.86 -10.39
CA ILE A 137 9.81 7.01 -8.93
C ILE A 137 10.23 5.71 -8.24
N ASN A 138 9.66 4.57 -8.66
CA ASN A 138 9.92 3.27 -8.04
C ASN A 138 11.39 2.84 -8.17
N GLU A 139 12.12 3.30 -9.20
CA GLU A 139 13.59 3.11 -9.31
C GLU A 139 14.35 3.78 -8.15
N LYS A 140 13.80 4.82 -7.54
CA LYS A 140 14.43 5.60 -6.47
C LYS A 140 14.00 5.15 -5.07
N LEU A 141 12.89 4.44 -4.96
CA LEU A 141 12.38 3.96 -3.68
C LEU A 141 13.14 2.73 -3.21
N LEU A 142 13.64 2.77 -1.97
CA LEU A 142 14.25 1.61 -1.33
C LEU A 142 13.19 0.63 -0.80
N MET A 143 12.09 1.17 -0.28
CA MET A 143 11.02 0.41 0.35
C MET A 143 9.68 0.81 -0.24
N GLY A 144 8.79 -0.17 -0.39
CA GLY A 144 7.49 0.04 -0.99
C GLY A 144 7.55 0.41 -2.47
N HIS A 145 6.41 0.71 -3.04
CA HIS A 145 6.29 1.15 -4.42
C HIS A 145 4.97 1.87 -4.64
N PHE A 146 4.91 2.71 -5.66
CA PHE A 146 3.66 3.25 -6.16
C PHE A 146 3.05 2.34 -7.23
N ASP A 147 1.73 2.22 -7.20
CA ASP A 147 0.94 1.44 -8.15
C ASP A 147 -0.23 2.27 -8.69
N LEU A 148 -0.72 1.92 -9.88
CA LEU A 148 -1.90 2.52 -10.48
C LEU A 148 -2.97 1.45 -10.68
N TRP A 149 -4.09 1.60 -10.00
CA TRP A 149 -5.27 0.81 -10.26
C TRP A 149 -6.05 1.42 -11.42
N GLN A 150 -5.75 0.90 -12.61
CA GLN A 150 -6.22 1.49 -13.86
C GLN A 150 -7.75 1.54 -13.99
N GLN A 151 -8.47 0.57 -13.43
CA GLN A 151 -9.94 0.53 -13.49
C GLN A 151 -10.57 1.67 -12.70
N GLU A 152 -10.00 2.00 -11.56
CA GLU A 152 -10.44 3.06 -10.66
C GLU A 152 -9.74 4.39 -10.97
N GLY A 153 -8.62 4.34 -11.70
CA GLY A 153 -7.74 5.48 -11.94
C GLY A 153 -7.07 5.98 -10.65
N ALA A 154 -6.87 5.10 -9.67
CA ALA A 154 -6.35 5.47 -8.36
C ALA A 154 -4.85 5.18 -8.24
N ILE A 155 -4.09 6.18 -7.80
CA ILE A 155 -2.67 6.05 -7.47
C ILE A 155 -2.56 5.70 -6.00
N MET A 156 -1.71 4.73 -5.66
CA MET A 156 -1.46 4.35 -4.28
C MET A 156 -0.01 3.96 -4.05
N TYR A 157 0.49 4.24 -2.86
CA TYR A 157 1.72 3.67 -2.34
C TYR A 157 1.40 2.37 -1.62
N ARG A 158 2.21 1.34 -1.80
CA ARG A 158 2.03 0.01 -1.19
C ARG A 158 3.31 -0.52 -0.60
N GLN A 159 3.19 -1.16 0.56
CA GLN A 159 4.29 -1.84 1.24
C GLN A 159 3.74 -2.97 2.10
N SER A 160 4.56 -4.00 2.34
CA SER A 160 4.18 -5.10 3.23
C SER A 160 5.30 -5.41 4.22
N LEU A 161 4.91 -5.83 5.41
CA LEU A 161 5.79 -6.36 6.44
C LEU A 161 5.48 -7.85 6.59
N LEU A 162 6.45 -8.70 6.28
CA LEU A 162 6.32 -10.14 6.46
C LEU A 162 6.55 -10.49 7.94
N LEU A 163 5.60 -11.23 8.51
CA LEU A 163 5.61 -11.67 9.91
C LEU A 163 5.52 -13.21 10.01
N ALA A 164 5.97 -13.90 8.96
CA ALA A 164 5.93 -15.36 8.89
C ALA A 164 6.67 -16.03 10.06
N GLY A 165 6.14 -17.18 10.49
CA GLY A 165 6.70 -17.95 11.61
C GLY A 165 6.31 -17.41 12.98
N GLY A 166 5.14 -16.77 13.09
CA GLY A 166 4.61 -16.27 14.36
C GLY A 166 5.28 -14.98 14.86
N ALA A 167 6.04 -14.28 14.00
CA ALA A 167 6.66 -13.02 14.38
C ALA A 167 5.59 -11.94 14.67
N GLU A 168 5.82 -11.14 15.70
CA GLU A 168 4.96 -10.01 16.06
C GLU A 168 5.56 -8.69 15.55
N PRO A 169 4.74 -7.76 15.02
CA PRO A 169 5.23 -6.46 14.64
C PRO A 169 5.57 -5.65 15.90
N THR A 170 6.66 -4.93 15.88
CA THR A 170 6.97 -3.96 16.93
C THR A 170 6.38 -2.60 16.58
N SER A 171 6.03 -1.78 17.58
CA SER A 171 5.57 -0.40 17.37
C SER A 171 6.56 0.38 16.49
N ARG A 172 7.87 0.15 16.68
CA ARG A 172 8.91 0.80 15.87
C ARG A 172 8.87 0.40 14.39
N GLN A 173 8.58 -0.85 14.08
CA GLN A 173 8.41 -1.29 12.68
C GLN A 173 7.20 -0.62 12.05
N VAL A 174 6.08 -0.54 12.76
CA VAL A 174 4.86 0.16 12.29
C VAL A 174 5.13 1.65 12.06
N GLU A 175 5.79 2.33 12.99
CA GLU A 175 6.18 3.73 12.83
C GLU A 175 7.08 3.95 11.60
N VAL A 176 8.04 3.08 11.37
CA VAL A 176 8.95 3.16 10.21
C VAL A 176 8.17 2.93 8.90
N LEU A 177 7.25 1.97 8.87
CA LEU A 177 6.37 1.74 7.71
C LEU A 177 5.53 2.97 7.38
N LEU A 178 4.88 3.55 8.40
CA LEU A 178 4.07 4.76 8.26
C LEU A 178 4.91 5.96 7.80
N SER A 179 6.06 6.18 8.44
CA SER A 179 6.95 7.28 8.08
C SER A 179 7.45 7.16 6.64
N ALA A 180 7.85 5.94 6.21
CA ALA A 180 8.30 5.71 4.84
C ALA A 180 7.18 5.94 3.82
N ALA A 181 5.95 5.51 4.13
CA ALA A 181 4.79 5.73 3.27
C ALA A 181 4.46 7.23 3.14
N LEU A 182 4.39 7.93 4.27
CA LEU A 182 4.09 9.37 4.30
C LEU A 182 5.18 10.17 3.60
N GLU A 183 6.46 9.89 3.86
CA GLU A 183 7.58 10.57 3.21
C GLU A 183 7.54 10.36 1.68
N ALA A 184 7.33 9.14 1.22
CA ALA A 184 7.20 8.85 -0.20
C ALA A 184 6.01 9.60 -0.81
N CYS A 185 4.85 9.57 -0.15
CA CYS A 185 3.65 10.26 -0.60
C CYS A 185 3.85 11.78 -0.68
N GLU A 186 4.38 12.39 0.37
CA GLU A 186 4.70 13.82 0.42
C GLU A 186 5.68 14.25 -0.67
N ASN A 187 6.75 13.49 -0.86
CA ASN A 187 7.80 13.82 -1.82
C ASN A 187 7.35 13.77 -3.27
N TYR A 188 6.39 12.90 -3.60
CA TYR A 188 6.01 12.67 -5.01
C TYR A 188 4.59 13.12 -5.36
N PHE A 189 3.79 13.57 -4.39
CA PHE A 189 2.41 14.03 -4.62
C PHE A 189 2.31 15.07 -5.73
N GLN A 190 3.16 16.11 -5.69
CA GLN A 190 3.16 17.17 -6.69
C GLN A 190 3.56 16.66 -8.09
N ALA A 191 4.47 15.70 -8.20
CA ALA A 191 4.81 15.12 -9.48
C ALA A 191 3.59 14.45 -10.14
N PHE A 192 2.78 13.74 -9.35
CA PHE A 192 1.52 13.19 -9.84
C PHE A 192 0.52 14.27 -10.26
N GLN A 193 0.40 15.35 -9.47
CA GLN A 193 -0.45 16.49 -9.84
C GLN A 193 -0.02 17.12 -11.18
N PHE A 194 1.27 17.35 -11.41
CA PHE A 194 1.79 17.91 -12.65
C PHE A 194 1.46 17.02 -13.86
N VAL A 195 1.65 15.73 -13.75
CA VAL A 195 1.33 14.81 -14.85
C VAL A 195 -0.17 14.73 -15.09
N VAL A 196 -0.98 14.59 -14.04
CA VAL A 196 -2.42 14.34 -14.18
C VAL A 196 -3.18 15.61 -14.60
N TRP A 197 -2.89 16.74 -13.98
CA TRP A 197 -3.66 17.97 -14.16
C TRP A 197 -3.02 18.95 -15.14
N SER A 198 -1.70 19.11 -15.09
CA SER A 198 -1.01 20.07 -15.96
C SER A 198 -0.56 19.45 -17.29
N GLY A 199 -0.54 18.12 -17.38
CA GLY A 199 -0.14 17.41 -18.58
C GLY A 199 1.33 17.46 -18.90
N VAL A 200 2.16 17.80 -17.91
CA VAL A 200 3.61 17.78 -17.99
C VAL A 200 4.12 16.34 -18.17
N SER A 201 5.25 16.17 -18.84
CA SER A 201 5.82 14.83 -18.98
C SER A 201 6.32 14.28 -17.65
N ALA A 202 6.35 12.94 -17.52
CA ALA A 202 6.79 12.26 -16.29
C ALA A 202 8.20 12.71 -15.86
N ARG A 203 9.11 12.90 -16.82
CA ARG A 203 10.48 13.35 -16.54
C ARG A 203 10.53 14.76 -16.01
N GLU A 204 9.86 15.68 -16.68
CA GLU A 204 9.81 17.11 -16.26
C GLU A 204 9.13 17.27 -14.90
N ALA A 205 8.04 16.52 -14.66
CA ALA A 205 7.34 16.52 -13.38
C ALA A 205 8.25 16.04 -12.25
N LEU A 206 8.99 14.95 -12.46
CA LEU A 206 9.92 14.42 -11.46
C LEU A 206 11.10 15.35 -11.20
N GLU A 207 11.69 15.93 -12.27
CA GLU A 207 12.79 16.89 -12.15
C GLU A 207 12.35 18.11 -11.35
N SER A 208 11.15 18.65 -11.61
CA SER A 208 10.63 19.83 -10.89
C SER A 208 10.55 19.60 -9.38
N VAL A 209 10.08 18.42 -8.95
CA VAL A 209 9.94 18.08 -7.53
C VAL A 209 11.31 17.83 -6.87
N LEU A 210 12.24 17.19 -7.57
CA LEU A 210 13.58 16.93 -7.04
C LEU A 210 14.40 18.21 -6.85
N PHE A 211 14.21 19.23 -7.69
CA PHE A 211 14.87 20.53 -7.52
C PHE A 211 14.35 21.31 -6.31
N GLU A 212 13.05 21.20 -5.99
CA GLU A 212 12.47 21.87 -4.82
C GLU A 212 12.96 21.26 -3.49
N THR A 213 13.18 19.93 -3.44
CA THR A 213 13.70 19.26 -2.25
C THR A 213 15.15 19.64 -1.94
N VAL A 214 15.99 19.88 -2.95
CA VAL A 214 17.39 20.34 -2.78
C VAL A 214 17.46 21.79 -2.29
N GLY A 215 16.45 22.62 -2.58
CA GLY A 215 16.39 24.01 -2.14
C GLY A 215 15.94 24.22 -0.69
N ARG A 216 15.52 23.18 0.01
CA ARG A 216 15.05 23.21 1.41
C ARG A 216 16.05 22.61 2.43
N ALA A 217 17.24 22.21 1.98
CA ALA A 217 18.29 21.65 2.82
C ALA A 217 19.17 22.75 3.43
#